data_8ea61c85ae3c5ae960e777115c7762e4
#
_entry.id   8ea61c85ae3c5ae960e777115c7762e4
#
_cell.length_a   1.000
_cell.length_b   1.000
_cell.length_c   1.000
_cell.angle_alpha   90.00
_cell.angle_beta   90.00
_cell.angle_gamma   90.00
#
_symmetry.space_group_name_H-M   'P 1'
#
loop_
_entity.id
_entity.type
_entity.pdbx_description
1 polymer ?
#
loop_
_entity_poly.entity_id
_entity_poly.type
_entity_poly.pdbx_seq_one_letter_code
_entity_poly.pdbx_strand_id
1 'polypeptide(L)'
;MATFVFTDASVTINSVDLSDHVRSVTLDITAEEQDDTAMGSTFRSRKGGLKDASLSLEFNNDFASSEVDATIFPILGTSVAFVVKPTSGSVSATNPSYSGNCLVTQHVPLGNAVGDLATVSVTWPTNGTITRATS
;
A
#
# COMPACT_ATOMS: atom_id res chain seq x y z
N MET A 1 -13.30 -11.57 -18.98
CA MET A 1 -13.28 -10.29 -18.22
C MET A 1 -13.48 -10.58 -16.76
N ALA A 2 -12.59 -10.08 -15.91
CA ALA A 2 -12.59 -10.42 -14.49
C ALA A 2 -12.78 -9.19 -13.61
N THR A 3 -13.88 -8.48 -13.83
CA THR A 3 -14.26 -7.39 -12.91
C THR A 3 -14.83 -7.98 -11.62
N PHE A 4 -14.65 -7.27 -10.52
CA PHE A 4 -15.08 -7.77 -9.21
C PHE A 4 -15.37 -6.59 -8.27
N VAL A 5 -16.10 -6.90 -7.19
CA VAL A 5 -16.31 -5.94 -6.12
C VAL A 5 -15.21 -6.15 -5.07
N PHE A 6 -14.57 -5.07 -4.66
CA PHE A 6 -13.43 -5.11 -3.77
C PHE A 6 -13.88 -5.30 -2.32
N THR A 7 -14.04 -6.56 -1.91
CA THR A 7 -14.57 -6.90 -0.58
C THR A 7 -13.63 -7.74 0.28
N ASP A 8 -12.57 -8.31 -0.31
CA ASP A 8 -11.80 -9.37 0.35
C ASP A 8 -10.30 -9.20 0.12
N ALA A 9 -9.82 -7.96 0.10
CA ALA A 9 -8.39 -7.70 -0.10
C ALA A 9 -7.56 -8.28 1.05
N SER A 10 -6.38 -8.81 0.71
CA SER A 10 -5.42 -9.30 1.69
C SER A 10 -4.31 -8.28 1.88
N VAL A 11 -4.02 -7.96 3.13
CA VAL A 11 -2.94 -7.02 3.49
C VAL A 11 -2.11 -7.65 4.60
N THR A 12 -0.81 -7.79 4.34
CA THR A 12 0.16 -8.29 5.32
C THR A 12 1.25 -7.25 5.51
N ILE A 13 1.48 -6.82 6.73
CA ILE A 13 2.50 -5.84 7.09
C ILE A 13 3.47 -6.51 8.08
N ASN A 14 4.77 -6.49 7.74
CA ASN A 14 5.81 -7.08 8.56
C ASN A 14 5.48 -8.53 8.96
N SER A 15 4.96 -9.30 8.00
CA SER A 15 4.55 -10.70 8.16
C SER A 15 3.33 -10.90 9.07
N VAL A 16 2.63 -9.83 9.43
CA VAL A 16 1.38 -9.92 10.22
C VAL A 16 0.21 -9.62 9.30
N ASP A 17 -0.75 -10.53 9.26
CA ASP A 17 -1.96 -10.40 8.44
C ASP A 17 -2.96 -9.49 9.15
N LEU A 18 -3.22 -8.33 8.58
CA LEU A 18 -4.16 -7.36 9.11
C LEU A 18 -5.44 -7.26 8.25
N SER A 19 -5.66 -8.23 7.37
CA SER A 19 -6.72 -8.16 6.37
C SER A 19 -8.12 -7.98 6.96
N ASP A 20 -8.37 -8.56 8.11
CA ASP A 20 -9.69 -8.48 8.76
C ASP A 20 -9.97 -7.13 9.41
N HIS A 21 -8.99 -6.25 9.48
CA HIS A 21 -9.14 -4.89 10.01
C HIS A 21 -9.10 -3.81 8.93
N VAL A 22 -8.76 -4.16 7.69
CA VAL A 22 -8.59 -3.20 6.61
C VAL A 22 -9.93 -2.76 6.05
N ARG A 23 -10.16 -1.45 6.02
CA ARG A 23 -11.33 -0.84 5.39
C ARG A 23 -11.03 -0.40 3.96
N SER A 24 -9.81 0.07 3.72
CA SER A 24 -9.38 0.42 2.37
C SER A 24 -7.88 0.23 2.24
N VAL A 25 -7.44 -0.10 1.04
CA VAL A 25 -6.03 -0.21 0.70
C VAL A 25 -5.81 0.40 -0.68
N THR A 26 -4.79 1.23 -0.79
CA THR A 26 -4.42 1.85 -2.05
C THR A 26 -2.91 1.73 -2.22
N LEU A 27 -2.49 1.09 -3.30
CA LEU A 27 -1.10 1.06 -3.70
C LEU A 27 -1.00 1.87 -4.99
N ASP A 28 -0.37 3.03 -4.91
CA ASP A 28 -0.23 3.96 -6.03
C ASP A 28 1.22 3.91 -6.49
N ILE A 29 1.42 3.48 -7.74
CA ILE A 29 2.75 3.34 -8.33
C ILE A 29 2.85 4.33 -9.46
N THR A 30 3.87 5.19 -9.43
CA THR A 30 4.07 6.23 -10.42
C THR A 30 5.47 6.15 -11.01
N ALA A 31 5.63 6.71 -12.21
CA ALA A 31 6.93 6.90 -12.83
C ALA A 31 7.06 8.37 -13.19
N GLU A 32 8.24 8.93 -12.93
CA GLU A 32 8.51 10.31 -13.30
C GLU A 32 8.52 10.46 -14.82
N GLU A 33 8.07 11.62 -15.26
CA GLU A 33 8.13 12.02 -16.66
C GLU A 33 9.31 12.96 -16.82
N GLN A 34 10.18 12.66 -17.78
CA GLN A 34 11.30 13.53 -18.13
C GLN A 34 11.09 14.01 -19.56
N ASP A 35 11.07 15.33 -19.74
CA ASP A 35 10.89 15.96 -21.04
C ASP A 35 12.26 16.07 -21.72
N ASP A 36 12.44 15.39 -22.83
CA ASP A 36 13.67 15.44 -23.63
C ASP A 36 13.48 16.09 -24.98
N THR A 37 12.42 16.87 -25.12
CA THR A 37 12.12 17.58 -26.38
C THR A 37 13.26 18.53 -26.73
N ALA A 38 13.74 18.45 -27.98
CA ALA A 38 14.83 19.27 -28.47
C ALA A 38 14.33 20.32 -29.46
N MET A 39 15.20 21.26 -29.78
CA MET A 39 14.95 22.30 -30.76
C MET A 39 14.59 21.69 -32.13
N GLY A 40 13.62 22.27 -32.78
CA GLY A 40 13.16 21.82 -34.10
C GLY A 40 12.05 20.80 -34.07
N SER A 41 11.74 20.25 -32.90
CA SER A 41 10.60 19.34 -32.74
C SER A 41 9.29 20.11 -32.66
N THR A 42 8.24 19.59 -33.28
CA THR A 42 6.90 20.16 -33.18
C THR A 42 6.03 19.45 -32.16
N PHE A 43 6.44 18.26 -31.74
CA PHE A 43 5.77 17.48 -30.68
C PHE A 43 6.71 17.28 -29.50
N ARG A 44 6.12 17.17 -28.32
CA ARG A 44 6.87 16.87 -27.10
C ARG A 44 7.37 15.44 -27.13
N SER A 45 8.60 15.24 -26.66
CA SER A 45 9.21 13.93 -26.48
C SER A 45 9.53 13.73 -24.99
N ARG A 46 9.20 12.56 -24.45
CA ARG A 46 9.33 12.29 -23.02
C ARG A 46 9.91 10.92 -22.77
N LYS A 47 10.60 10.79 -21.66
CA LYS A 47 11.11 9.49 -21.17
C LYS A 47 10.61 9.24 -19.76
N GLY A 48 10.44 7.97 -19.42
CA GLY A 48 10.15 7.56 -18.06
C GLY A 48 11.40 7.68 -17.19
N GLY A 49 11.25 8.30 -16.03
CA GLY A 49 12.32 8.44 -15.05
C GLY A 49 12.18 7.42 -13.92
N LEU A 50 12.55 7.84 -12.71
CA LEU A 50 12.46 6.98 -11.54
C LEU A 50 11.01 6.66 -11.22
N LYS A 51 10.79 5.46 -10.74
CA LYS A 51 9.49 5.00 -10.24
C LYS A 51 9.42 5.18 -8.73
N ASP A 52 8.23 5.44 -8.25
CA ASP A 52 7.96 5.58 -6.82
C ASP A 52 6.57 5.03 -6.53
N ALA A 53 6.32 4.75 -5.27
CA ALA A 53 5.01 4.24 -4.88
C ALA A 53 4.68 4.68 -3.45
N SER A 54 3.40 4.66 -3.14
CA SER A 54 2.91 4.88 -1.80
C SER A 54 1.84 3.86 -1.46
N LEU A 55 1.78 3.47 -0.20
CA LEU A 55 0.79 2.55 0.33
C LEU A 55 -0.08 3.29 1.32
N SER A 56 -1.36 3.42 1.00
CA SER A 56 -2.35 4.07 1.87
C SER A 56 -3.28 3.02 2.42
N LEU A 57 -3.47 3.03 3.73
CA LEU A 57 -4.28 2.04 4.43
C LEU A 57 -5.23 2.73 5.39
N GLU A 58 -6.43 2.18 5.49
CA GLU A 58 -7.38 2.55 6.54
C GLU A 58 -7.81 1.28 7.26
N PHE A 59 -7.63 1.27 8.56
CA PHE A 59 -7.96 0.12 9.41
C PHE A 59 -9.07 0.47 10.39
N ASN A 60 -9.85 -0.54 10.79
CA ASN A 60 -10.57 -0.49 12.05
C ASN A 60 -9.54 -0.68 13.16
N ASN A 61 -9.46 0.27 14.10
CA ASN A 61 -8.41 0.22 15.11
C ASN A 61 -8.66 -0.91 16.11
N ASP A 62 -7.57 -1.56 16.52
CA ASP A 62 -7.61 -2.65 17.47
C ASP A 62 -6.31 -2.63 18.27
N PHE A 63 -6.42 -2.54 19.58
CA PHE A 63 -5.26 -2.50 20.48
C PHE A 63 -4.90 -3.86 21.05
N ALA A 64 -5.56 -4.92 20.63
CA ALA A 64 -5.24 -6.26 21.10
C ALA A 64 -3.87 -6.72 20.60
N SER A 65 -3.35 -7.76 21.22
CA SER A 65 -2.06 -8.34 20.86
C SER A 65 -2.06 -8.83 19.42
N SER A 66 -1.00 -8.52 18.67
CA SER A 66 -0.82 -8.87 17.25
C SER A 66 -1.83 -8.23 16.30
N GLU A 67 -2.54 -7.21 16.75
CA GLU A 67 -3.48 -6.46 15.93
C GLU A 67 -2.87 -5.16 15.43
N VAL A 68 -3.69 -4.19 15.02
CA VAL A 68 -3.21 -3.01 14.28
C VAL A 68 -2.17 -2.21 15.06
N ASP A 69 -2.50 -1.76 16.27
CA ASP A 69 -1.58 -0.93 17.06
C ASP A 69 -0.33 -1.69 17.46
N ALA A 70 -0.49 -2.92 17.93
CA ALA A 70 0.64 -3.74 18.37
C ALA A 70 1.61 -4.07 17.22
N THR A 71 1.13 -4.07 15.98
CA THR A 71 1.96 -4.33 14.81
C THR A 71 2.66 -3.05 14.32
N ILE A 72 1.95 -1.93 14.29
CA ILE A 72 2.45 -0.71 13.63
C ILE A 72 3.35 0.11 14.55
N PHE A 73 3.00 0.26 15.81
CA PHE A 73 3.74 1.15 16.71
C PHE A 73 5.22 0.77 16.85
N PRO A 74 5.58 -0.52 17.04
CA PRO A 74 7.00 -0.88 17.22
C PRO A 74 7.85 -0.67 15.96
N ILE A 75 7.23 -0.65 14.78
CA ILE A 75 7.95 -0.51 13.51
C ILE A 75 7.98 0.92 12.97
N LEU A 76 7.42 1.86 13.72
CA LEU A 76 7.41 3.27 13.32
C LEU A 76 8.84 3.75 13.11
N GLY A 77 9.10 4.35 11.95
CA GLY A 77 10.44 4.81 11.58
C GLY A 77 11.33 3.77 10.91
N THR A 78 10.82 2.56 10.71
CA THR A 78 11.59 1.49 10.06
C THR A 78 10.99 1.11 8.72
N SER A 79 11.80 0.43 7.90
CA SER A 79 11.35 -0.13 6.63
C SER A 79 10.97 -1.58 6.84
N VAL A 80 9.75 -1.95 6.46
CA VAL A 80 9.22 -3.30 6.66
C VAL A 80 8.59 -3.81 5.37
N ALA A 81 8.54 -5.13 5.23
CA ALA A 81 7.93 -5.78 4.08
C ALA A 81 6.40 -5.68 4.15
N PHE A 82 5.77 -5.52 3.00
CA PHE A 82 4.33 -5.59 2.86
C PHE A 82 3.95 -6.47 1.68
N VAL A 83 2.77 -7.08 1.76
CA VAL A 83 2.18 -7.84 0.65
C VAL A 83 0.70 -7.50 0.59
N VAL A 84 0.22 -7.11 -0.59
CA VAL A 84 -1.19 -6.81 -0.79
C VAL A 84 -1.71 -7.59 -2.00
N LYS A 85 -2.95 -8.08 -1.89
CA LYS A 85 -3.62 -8.83 -2.96
C LYS A 85 -5.05 -8.34 -3.10
N PRO A 86 -5.63 -8.44 -4.32
CA PRO A 86 -7.04 -8.06 -4.52
C PRO A 86 -8.02 -8.93 -3.75
N THR A 87 -7.70 -10.21 -3.55
CA THR A 87 -8.54 -11.12 -2.77
C THR A 87 -7.67 -11.97 -1.85
N SER A 88 -8.30 -12.61 -0.87
CA SER A 88 -7.59 -13.47 0.08
C SER A 88 -7.18 -14.84 -0.49
N GLY A 89 -7.58 -15.13 -1.71
CA GLY A 89 -7.24 -16.40 -2.34
C GLY A 89 -5.76 -16.54 -2.69
N SER A 90 -5.39 -17.69 -3.23
CA SER A 90 -4.02 -17.94 -3.63
C SER A 90 -3.60 -17.04 -4.78
N VAL A 91 -2.31 -16.72 -4.83
CA VAL A 91 -1.75 -15.89 -5.91
C VAL A 91 -1.93 -16.61 -7.24
N SER A 92 -2.43 -15.88 -8.23
CA SER A 92 -2.65 -16.39 -9.58
C SER A 92 -2.63 -15.23 -10.58
N ALA A 93 -2.78 -15.54 -11.87
CA ALA A 93 -2.80 -14.51 -12.90
C ALA A 93 -3.96 -13.51 -12.73
N THR A 94 -5.07 -13.95 -12.10
CA THR A 94 -6.21 -13.08 -11.82
C THR A 94 -6.25 -12.56 -10.39
N ASN A 95 -5.30 -12.97 -9.55
CA ASN A 95 -5.14 -12.51 -8.17
C ASN A 95 -3.66 -12.27 -7.89
N PRO A 96 -3.04 -11.27 -8.54
CA PRO A 96 -1.63 -11.01 -8.35
C PRO A 96 -1.34 -10.46 -6.95
N SER A 97 -0.16 -10.76 -6.43
CA SER A 97 0.32 -10.11 -5.22
C SER A 97 1.29 -8.98 -5.57
N TYR A 98 1.19 -7.89 -4.85
CA TYR A 98 2.15 -6.79 -4.93
C TYR A 98 2.91 -6.76 -3.62
N SER A 99 4.22 -6.83 -3.71
CA SER A 99 5.07 -6.89 -2.53
C SER A 99 6.26 -5.95 -2.66
N GLY A 100 6.77 -5.53 -1.53
CA GLY A 100 7.90 -4.64 -1.46
C GLY A 100 8.13 -4.25 -0.02
N ASN A 101 8.88 -3.18 0.18
CA ASN A 101 9.11 -2.61 1.50
C ASN A 101 8.46 -1.23 1.57
N CYS A 102 7.92 -0.88 2.71
CA CYS A 102 7.43 0.47 2.97
C CYS A 102 8.16 1.05 4.19
N LEU A 103 8.38 2.35 4.15
CA LEU A 103 8.94 3.07 5.30
C LEU A 103 7.76 3.57 6.14
N VAL A 104 7.65 3.06 7.36
CA VAL A 104 6.55 3.42 8.26
C VAL A 104 6.84 4.79 8.86
N THR A 105 6.22 5.83 8.30
CA THR A 105 6.48 7.21 8.66
C THR A 105 5.38 7.82 9.52
N GLN A 106 4.26 7.14 9.66
CA GLN A 106 3.08 7.69 10.31
C GLN A 106 2.30 6.60 11.01
N HIS A 107 1.82 6.91 12.20
CA HIS A 107 0.84 6.09 12.92
C HIS A 107 -0.07 7.02 13.70
N VAL A 108 -1.37 6.85 13.55
CA VAL A 108 -2.38 7.70 14.19
C VAL A 108 -3.25 6.80 15.07
N PRO A 109 -2.79 6.44 16.28
CA PRO A 109 -3.53 5.52 17.13
C PRO A 109 -4.81 6.11 17.71
N LEU A 110 -4.88 7.44 17.81
CA LEU A 110 -6.03 8.15 18.35
C LEU A 110 -6.34 9.34 17.45
N GLY A 111 -7.43 9.31 16.74
CA GLY A 111 -7.79 10.39 15.82
C GLY A 111 -9.28 10.50 15.57
N ASN A 112 -10.10 9.99 16.48
CA ASN A 112 -11.55 9.93 16.28
C ASN A 112 -12.28 10.79 17.31
N ALA A 113 -13.49 11.22 16.94
CA ALA A 113 -14.38 11.94 17.83
C ALA A 113 -15.26 10.98 18.62
N VAL A 114 -15.87 11.49 19.66
CA VAL A 114 -16.84 10.71 20.46
C VAL A 114 -18.01 10.27 19.58
N GLY A 115 -18.35 9.01 19.66
CA GLY A 115 -19.42 8.43 18.85
C GLY A 115 -18.99 7.80 17.55
N ASP A 116 -17.73 8.02 17.13
CA ASP A 116 -17.18 7.43 15.91
C ASP A 116 -16.59 6.06 16.17
N LEU A 117 -16.64 5.22 15.14
CA LEU A 117 -15.87 3.98 15.16
C LEU A 117 -14.37 4.35 15.12
N ALA A 118 -13.57 3.72 15.98
CA ALA A 118 -12.14 3.96 16.00
C ALA A 118 -11.49 3.45 14.71
N THR A 119 -10.81 4.33 13.97
CA THR A 119 -10.13 3.99 12.74
C THR A 119 -8.73 4.57 12.72
N VAL A 120 -7.85 3.96 11.91
CA VAL A 120 -6.48 4.43 11.68
C VAL A 120 -6.32 4.60 10.18
N SER A 121 -5.93 5.80 9.76
CA SER A 121 -5.62 6.09 8.36
C SER A 121 -4.14 6.48 8.26
N VAL A 122 -3.39 5.78 7.42
CA VAL A 122 -1.96 6.02 7.24
C VAL A 122 -1.60 5.98 5.78
N THR A 123 -0.57 6.74 5.41
CA THR A 123 0.03 6.71 4.08
C THR A 123 1.53 6.63 4.25
N TRP A 124 2.14 5.61 3.67
CA TRP A 124 3.57 5.36 3.79
C TRP A 124 4.22 5.35 2.41
N PRO A 125 5.38 6.02 2.24
CA PRO A 125 6.16 5.85 1.02
C PRO A 125 6.78 4.45 1.00
N THR A 126 6.96 3.92 -0.21
CA THR A 126 7.66 2.65 -0.36
C THR A 126 9.16 2.87 -0.45
N ASN A 127 9.92 1.83 -0.17
CA ASN A 127 11.38 1.87 -0.19
C ASN A 127 11.88 0.72 -1.05
N GLY A 128 12.35 1.04 -2.26
CA GLY A 128 12.85 0.04 -3.19
C GLY A 128 11.80 -0.44 -4.19
N THR A 129 12.07 -1.57 -4.78
CA THR A 129 11.29 -2.11 -5.89
C THR A 129 9.99 -2.76 -5.42
N ILE A 130 8.92 -2.51 -6.16
CA ILE A 130 7.65 -3.21 -5.99
C ILE A 130 7.62 -4.37 -6.96
N THR A 131 7.32 -5.56 -6.46
CA THR A 131 7.27 -6.78 -7.25
C THR A 131 5.83 -7.25 -7.40
N ARG A 132 5.44 -7.54 -8.65
CA ARG A 132 4.13 -8.14 -8.94
C ARG A 132 4.33 -9.63 -9.22
N ALA A 133 3.66 -10.47 -8.45
CA ALA A 133 3.73 -11.92 -8.61
C ALA A 133 2.37 -12.47 -9.01
N THR A 134 2.38 -13.43 -9.96
CA THR A 134 1.16 -14.08 -10.44
C THR A 134 1.16 -15.59 -10.20
N SER A 135 2.15 -16.06 -9.46
CA SER A 135 2.23 -17.46 -9.08
C SER A 135 3.09 -17.63 -7.85
#